data_fcbc877fbd6ef50d86af14e1cc2df6d6
#
_entry.id   fcbc877fbd6ef50d86af14e1cc2df6d6
#
_cell.length_a   1.000
_cell.length_b   1.000
_cell.length_c   1.000
_cell.angle_alpha   90.00
_cell.angle_beta   90.00
_cell.angle_gamma   90.00
#
_symmetry.space_group_name_H-M   'P 1'
#
loop_
_entity.id
_entity.type
_entity.pdbx_description
1 polymer ?
#
loop_
_entity_poly.entity_id
_entity_poly.type
_entity_poly.pdbx_seq_one_letter_code
_entity_poly.pdbx_strand_id
1 'polypeptide(L)' 'MIKEALIKKLEGDIGTAKADLKQFLTNPVGVAEHIDYVATAEKKLEALSNAEDKLTSLKNLDE' A
#
# COMPACT_ATOMS: atom_id res chain seq x y z
N MET A 1 7.03 -9.99 -20.39
CA MET A 1 7.60 -10.70 -19.22
C MET A 1 7.88 -9.76 -18.06
N ILE A 2 8.59 -8.68 -18.28
CA ILE A 2 8.84 -7.71 -17.21
C ILE A 2 7.54 -7.07 -16.75
N LYS A 3 6.68 -6.69 -17.69
CA LYS A 3 5.41 -6.04 -17.37
C LYS A 3 4.52 -6.93 -16.50
N GLU A 4 4.37 -8.20 -16.88
CA GLU A 4 3.55 -9.13 -16.12
C GLU A 4 4.10 -9.38 -14.72
N ALA A 5 5.43 -9.50 -14.59
CA ALA A 5 6.06 -9.67 -13.28
C ALA A 5 5.85 -8.45 -12.40
N LEU A 6 5.94 -7.25 -12.99
CA LEU A 6 5.72 -6.01 -12.26
C LEU A 6 4.25 -5.86 -11.83
N ILE A 7 3.31 -6.25 -12.68
CA ILE A 7 1.89 -6.27 -12.32
C ILE A 7 1.68 -7.15 -11.07
N LYS A 8 2.25 -8.35 -11.09
CA LYS A 8 2.10 -9.27 -9.94
C LYS A 8 2.73 -8.70 -8.68
N LYS A 9 3.89 -8.07 -8.80
CA LYS A 9 4.53 -7.43 -7.66
C LYS A 9 3.63 -6.32 -7.09
N LEU A 10 3.10 -5.46 -7.96
CA LEU A 10 2.25 -4.36 -7.51
C LEU A 10 0.94 -4.84 -6.90
N GLU A 11 0.35 -5.90 -7.45
CA GLU A 11 -0.83 -6.51 -6.85
C GLU A 11 -0.52 -7.04 -5.45
N GLY A 12 0.65 -7.65 -5.26
CA GLY A 12 1.11 -8.08 -3.96
C GLY A 12 1.33 -6.92 -3.00
N ASP A 13 1.95 -5.84 -3.48
CA ASP A 13 2.17 -4.62 -2.68
C ASP A 13 0.84 -4.01 -2.23
N ILE A 14 -0.14 -3.97 -3.12
CA ILE A 14 -1.49 -3.48 -2.81
C ILE A 14 -2.12 -4.34 -1.71
N GLY A 15 -2.05 -5.66 -1.86
CA GLY A 15 -2.61 -6.57 -0.86
C GLY A 15 -1.96 -6.39 0.51
N THR A 16 -0.64 -6.30 0.55
CA THR A 16 0.12 -6.09 1.79
C THR A 16 -0.22 -4.73 2.42
N ALA A 17 -0.23 -3.67 1.61
CA ALA A 17 -0.51 -2.33 2.11
C ALA A 17 -1.95 -2.21 2.63
N LYS A 18 -2.89 -2.85 1.94
CA LYS A 18 -4.29 -2.86 2.35
C LYS A 18 -4.47 -3.60 3.69
N ALA A 19 -3.85 -4.76 3.82
CA ALA A 19 -3.93 -5.54 5.07
C ALA A 19 -3.29 -4.79 6.23
N ASP A 20 -2.14 -4.17 6.00
CA ASP A 20 -1.43 -3.40 7.02
C ASP A 20 -2.27 -2.21 7.50
N LEU A 21 -2.86 -1.47 6.56
CA LEU A 21 -3.71 -0.33 6.90
C LEU A 21 -4.95 -0.76 7.68
N LYS A 22 -5.64 -1.79 7.22
CA LYS A 22 -6.84 -2.30 7.89
C LYS A 22 -6.55 -2.78 9.31
N GLN A 23 -5.44 -3.51 9.47
CA GLN A 23 -5.02 -4.00 10.78
C GLN A 23 -4.76 -2.83 11.73
N PHE A 24 -4.03 -1.83 11.27
CA PHE A 24 -3.71 -0.66 12.08
C PHE A 24 -4.96 0.12 12.47
N LEU A 25 -5.89 0.32 11.54
CA LEU A 25 -7.12 1.07 11.81
C LEU A 25 -8.03 0.33 12.81
N THR A 26 -8.00 -0.99 12.78
CA THR A 26 -8.84 -1.81 13.65
C THR A 26 -8.21 -2.01 15.02
N ASN A 27 -6.90 -2.23 15.06
CA ASN A 27 -6.21 -2.57 16.30
C ASN A 27 -4.75 -2.15 16.22
N PRO A 28 -4.43 -0.90 16.61
CA PRO A 28 -3.07 -0.36 16.49
C PRO A 28 -2.12 -0.84 17.59
N VAL A 29 -2.15 -2.12 17.93
CA VAL A 29 -1.24 -2.71 18.93
C VAL A 29 0.19 -2.74 18.40
N GLY A 30 1.15 -2.69 19.30
CA GLY A 30 2.57 -2.72 18.96
C GLY A 30 3.13 -1.38 18.52
N VAL A 31 2.31 -0.34 18.57
CA VAL A 31 2.73 1.01 18.23
C VAL A 31 3.29 1.68 19.47
N ALA A 32 4.38 2.44 19.34
CA ALA A 32 5.00 3.13 20.45
C ALA A 32 4.06 4.17 21.06
N GLU A 33 4.21 4.39 22.36
CA GLU A 33 3.32 5.21 23.17
C GLU A 33 3.13 6.63 22.65
N HIS A 34 4.17 7.22 22.09
CA HIS A 34 4.18 8.62 21.65
C HIS A 34 3.93 8.79 20.16
N ILE A 35 3.51 7.75 19.49
CA ILE A 35 3.28 7.81 18.05
C ILE A 35 1.98 8.57 17.75
N ASP A 36 2.03 9.37 16.69
CA ASP A 36 0.84 9.98 16.14
C ASP A 36 0.12 8.94 15.29
N TYR A 37 -0.97 8.40 15.80
CA TYR A 37 -1.74 7.35 15.14
C TYR A 37 -2.31 7.82 13.80
N VAL A 38 -2.74 9.06 13.72
CA VAL A 38 -3.31 9.60 12.48
C VAL A 38 -2.23 9.74 11.41
N ALA A 39 -1.07 10.26 11.79
CA ALA A 39 0.03 10.40 10.84
C ALA A 39 0.54 9.02 10.38
N THR A 40 0.56 8.05 11.29
CA THR A 40 0.97 6.69 10.93
C THR A 40 -0.03 6.06 9.96
N ALA A 41 -1.32 6.23 10.22
CA ALA A 41 -2.37 5.73 9.32
C ALA A 41 -2.23 6.38 7.94
N GLU A 42 -1.94 7.67 7.89
CA GLU A 42 -1.76 8.40 6.64
C GLU A 42 -0.59 7.84 5.81
N LYS A 43 0.52 7.51 6.47
CA LYS A 43 1.66 6.90 5.79
C LYS A 43 1.31 5.53 5.21
N LYS A 44 0.53 4.76 5.94
CA LYS A 44 0.08 3.45 5.46
C LYS A 44 -0.88 3.61 4.27
N LEU A 45 -1.73 4.62 4.31
CA LEU A 45 -2.60 4.94 3.18
C LEU A 45 -1.80 5.38 1.96
N GLU A 46 -0.73 6.17 2.17
CA GLU A 46 0.17 6.58 1.08
C GLU A 46 0.79 5.36 0.39
N ALA A 47 1.24 4.39 1.17
CA ALA A 47 1.82 3.17 0.60
C ALA A 47 0.81 2.46 -0.30
N LEU A 48 -0.45 2.36 0.14
CA LEU A 48 -1.52 1.76 -0.65
C LEU A 48 -1.78 2.57 -1.92
N SER A 49 -1.97 3.88 -1.78
CA SER A 49 -2.23 4.77 -2.92
C SER A 49 -1.12 4.73 -3.94
N ASN A 50 0.15 4.76 -3.49
CA ASN A 50 1.29 4.71 -4.40
C ASN A 50 1.32 3.41 -5.20
N ALA A 51 1.05 2.29 -4.55
CA ALA A 51 1.02 1.00 -5.24
C ALA A 51 -0.12 0.93 -6.25
N GLU A 52 -1.30 1.41 -5.88
CA GLU A 52 -2.47 1.47 -6.78
C GLU A 52 -2.21 2.38 -7.97
N ASP A 53 -1.62 3.54 -7.74
CA ASP A 53 -1.30 4.49 -8.80
C ASP A 53 -0.29 3.89 -9.78
N LYS A 54 0.74 3.22 -9.27
CA LYS A 54 1.74 2.57 -10.11
C LYS A 54 1.09 1.50 -10.99
N LEU A 55 0.21 0.70 -10.43
CA LEU A 55 -0.48 -0.35 -11.19
C LEU A 55 -1.37 0.26 -12.27
N THR A 56 -2.12 1.29 -11.94
CA THR A 56 -2.97 2.00 -12.90
C THR A 56 -2.15 2.58 -14.04
N SER A 57 -1.04 3.25 -13.70
CA SER A 57 -0.15 3.84 -14.70
C SER A 57 0.44 2.77 -15.62
N LEU A 58 0.86 1.66 -15.04
CA LEU A 58 1.44 0.57 -15.82
C LEU A 58 0.42 -0.05 -16.78
N LYS A 59 -0.81 -0.27 -16.32
CA LYS A 59 -1.87 -0.84 -17.17
C LYS A 59 -2.30 0.10 -18.29
N ASN A 60 -2.11 1.39 -18.10
CA ASN A 60 -2.50 2.41 -19.07
C ASN A 60 -1.38 2.81 -20.02
N LEU A 61 -0.23 2.15 -19.94
CA LEU A 61 0.84 2.43 -20.86
C LEU A 61 0.47 2.01 -22.27
N ASP A 62 0.71 2.91 -23.21
CA ASP A 62 0.65 2.61 -24.64
C ASP A 62 1.97 1.97 -25.04
N GLU A 63 1.90 0.77 -25.54
CA GLU A 63 3.10 0.05 -25.97
C GLU A 63 3.06 -0.28 -27.44
#